data_62dc653aea3c5dbedc411c5bf963788a
#
_entry.id   62dc653aea3c5dbedc411c5bf963788a
#
_cell.length_a   1.000
_cell.length_b   1.000
_cell.length_c   1.000
_cell.angle_alpha   90.00
_cell.angle_beta   90.00
_cell.angle_gamma   90.00
#
_symmetry.space_group_name_H-M   'P 1'
#
loop_
_entity.id
_entity.type
_entity.pdbx_description
1 polymer ?
#
loop_
_entity_poly.entity_id
_entity_poly.type
_entity_poly.pdbx_seq_one_letter_code
_entity_poly.pdbx_strand_id
1 'polypeptide(L)'
;MNKKLIAVLLSGLIAGSFMTVSANAEEHTISVTGNARVLIPADTATFYATVETYSPDAKVASRENAVIMNKVKKAVILAGAIESKLETDSYSVSPEYTYDKNGKRVFKEYEATNSLKIVVDNVKIVGKVMDAAVEA
;
A
#
# COMPACT_ATOMS: atom_id res chain seq x y z
N MET A 1 -63.47 68.99 -49.91
CA MET A 1 -63.63 70.33 -49.29
C MET A 1 -63.02 70.31 -47.85
N ASN A 2 -61.92 70.99 -47.66
CA ASN A 2 -61.45 71.57 -46.41
C ASN A 2 -61.21 70.65 -45.19
N LYS A 3 -60.23 70.75 -44.51
CA LYS A 3 -59.29 71.79 -44.04
C LYS A 3 -58.17 71.01 -43.30
N LYS A 4 -56.95 71.18 -43.66
CA LYS A 4 -55.98 71.98 -42.90
C LYS A 4 -56.07 71.84 -41.39
N LEU A 5 -55.03 71.26 -40.81
CA LEU A 5 -54.22 72.01 -39.84
C LEU A 5 -53.03 71.18 -39.44
N ILE A 6 -51.98 71.55 -39.85
CA ILE A 6 -50.74 71.95 -39.23
C ILE A 6 -50.78 71.76 -37.71
N ALA A 7 -50.11 70.83 -37.21
CA ALA A 7 -49.61 70.84 -35.86
C ALA A 7 -48.10 70.48 -35.90
N VAL A 8 -47.43 71.52 -35.54
CA VAL A 8 -45.99 71.70 -35.51
C VAL A 8 -45.32 70.69 -34.51
N LEU A 9 -44.37 70.07 -35.06
CA LEU A 9 -43.21 69.47 -34.36
C LEU A 9 -42.82 70.15 -33.05
N LEU A 10 -42.74 69.38 -32.01
CA LEU A 10 -41.70 69.59 -31.00
C LEU A 10 -41.07 68.25 -30.72
N SER A 11 -40.06 68.00 -31.45
CA SER A 11 -39.13 66.89 -31.22
C SER A 11 -38.31 67.17 -29.98
N GLY A 12 -38.71 66.55 -28.89
CA GLY A 12 -37.89 66.47 -27.70
C GLY A 12 -37.09 65.20 -27.79
N LEU A 13 -35.83 65.34 -28.22
CA LEU A 13 -34.82 64.24 -28.22
C LEU A 13 -34.42 64.03 -26.77
N ILE A 14 -35.10 63.11 -26.10
CA ILE A 14 -34.60 62.54 -24.84
C ILE A 14 -33.72 61.35 -25.18
N ALA A 15 -32.45 61.66 -25.29
CA ALA A 15 -31.42 60.61 -25.29
C ALA A 15 -31.34 60.04 -23.90
N GLY A 16 -32.22 59.10 -23.60
CA GLY A 16 -32.12 58.27 -22.42
C GLY A 16 -30.89 57.36 -22.53
N SER A 17 -29.81 57.78 -21.94
CA SER A 17 -28.67 56.91 -21.70
C SER A 17 -29.09 55.77 -20.79
N PHE A 18 -29.42 54.61 -21.37
CA PHE A 18 -29.52 53.38 -20.61
C PHE A 18 -28.12 53.01 -20.13
N MET A 19 -27.80 53.41 -18.91
CA MET A 19 -26.68 52.81 -18.18
C MET A 19 -27.08 51.38 -17.89
N THR A 20 -26.51 50.44 -18.66
CA THR A 20 -26.53 49.04 -18.30
C THR A 20 -25.61 48.86 -17.11
N VAL A 21 -26.17 48.79 -15.93
CA VAL A 21 -25.48 48.35 -14.74
C VAL A 21 -25.24 46.85 -14.93
N SER A 22 -24.02 46.47 -15.33
CA SER A 22 -23.58 45.09 -15.28
C SER A 22 -23.48 44.73 -13.79
N ALA A 23 -24.49 44.07 -13.28
CA ALA A 23 -24.39 43.42 -12.00
C ALA A 23 -23.40 42.23 -12.17
N ASN A 24 -22.17 42.45 -11.78
CA ASN A 24 -21.24 41.34 -11.55
C ASN A 24 -21.78 40.56 -10.35
N ALA A 25 -22.50 39.50 -10.62
CA ALA A 25 -22.81 38.51 -9.60
C ALA A 25 -21.48 37.80 -9.27
N GLU A 26 -20.83 38.19 -8.17
CA GLU A 26 -19.76 37.40 -7.60
C GLU A 26 -20.36 36.05 -7.19
N GLU A 27 -19.97 35.00 -7.87
CA GLU A 27 -20.29 33.62 -7.46
C GLU A 27 -19.59 33.35 -6.12
N HIS A 28 -20.32 33.49 -5.04
CA HIS A 28 -19.83 33.05 -3.73
C HIS A 28 -19.96 31.54 -3.63
N THR A 29 -18.85 30.85 -3.90
CA THR A 29 -18.76 29.39 -3.74
C THR A 29 -18.35 29.06 -2.31
N ILE A 30 -19.16 28.28 -1.59
CA ILE A 30 -18.81 27.70 -0.30
C ILE A 30 -18.31 26.28 -0.54
N SER A 31 -17.02 26.06 -0.34
CA SER A 31 -16.43 24.72 -0.39
C SER A 31 -16.40 24.13 1.02
N VAL A 32 -17.08 23.01 1.22
CA VAL A 32 -17.09 22.28 2.49
C VAL A 32 -16.42 20.94 2.27
N THR A 33 -15.33 20.66 3.00
CA THR A 33 -14.64 19.37 2.99
C THR A 33 -15.02 18.58 4.23
N GLY A 34 -15.69 17.45 4.04
CA GLY A 34 -15.99 16.49 5.11
C GLY A 34 -15.00 15.33 5.08
N ASN A 35 -14.42 14.98 6.23
CA ASN A 35 -13.59 13.78 6.38
C ASN A 35 -14.39 12.75 7.16
N ALA A 36 -14.53 11.54 6.60
CA ALA A 36 -15.12 10.39 7.28
C ALA A 36 -14.05 9.33 7.55
N ARG A 37 -14.04 8.75 8.75
CA ARG A 37 -13.20 7.60 9.12
C ARG A 37 -14.08 6.39 9.33
N VAL A 38 -13.86 5.35 8.53
CA VAL A 38 -14.52 4.05 8.69
C VAL A 38 -13.51 3.08 9.29
N LEU A 39 -13.86 2.45 10.41
CA LEU A 39 -13.09 1.36 11.02
C LEU A 39 -13.72 0.05 10.58
N ILE A 40 -12.94 -0.76 9.85
CA ILE A 40 -13.34 -2.09 9.42
C ILE A 40 -12.50 -3.11 10.20
N PRO A 41 -13.08 -4.16 10.81
CA PRO A 41 -12.29 -5.24 11.40
C PRO A 41 -11.37 -5.87 10.36
N ALA A 42 -10.13 -6.20 10.74
CA ALA A 42 -9.22 -6.92 9.87
C ALA A 42 -9.76 -8.34 9.64
N ASP A 43 -9.82 -8.76 8.39
CA ASP A 43 -10.21 -10.12 7.96
C ASP A 43 -8.99 -10.91 7.48
N THR A 44 -7.95 -10.24 7.05
CA THR A 44 -6.72 -10.78 6.47
C THR A 44 -5.51 -10.42 7.32
N ALA A 45 -4.57 -11.35 7.46
CA ALA A 45 -3.27 -11.10 8.09
C ALA A 45 -2.13 -11.51 7.19
N THR A 46 -1.03 -10.75 7.25
CA THR A 46 0.23 -11.07 6.58
C THR A 46 1.34 -11.12 7.62
N PHE A 47 2.14 -12.17 7.57
CA PHE A 47 3.33 -12.30 8.41
C PHE A 47 4.46 -12.99 7.63
N TYR A 48 5.66 -13.00 8.22
CA TYR A 48 6.85 -13.54 7.59
C TYR A 48 7.41 -14.67 8.45
N ALA A 49 7.79 -15.78 7.80
CA ALA A 49 8.53 -16.85 8.42
C ALA A 49 9.94 -16.88 7.81
N THR A 50 10.97 -16.71 8.64
CA THR A 50 12.35 -16.69 8.20
C THR A 50 13.06 -17.97 8.69
N VAL A 51 13.73 -18.66 7.77
CA VAL A 51 14.58 -19.81 8.05
C VAL A 51 16.03 -19.41 7.86
N GLU A 52 16.84 -19.64 8.87
CA GLU A 52 18.28 -19.43 8.85
C GLU A 52 19.00 -20.76 9.05
N THR A 53 20.01 -21.02 8.23
CA THR A 53 20.85 -22.22 8.32
C THR A 53 22.31 -21.85 8.16
N TYR A 54 23.16 -22.57 8.87
CA TYR A 54 24.58 -22.27 8.98
C TYR A 54 25.41 -23.47 8.58
N SER A 55 26.47 -23.31 7.76
CA SER A 55 27.38 -24.33 7.41
C SER A 55 28.74 -23.77 6.95
N PRO A 56 29.85 -24.48 7.17
CA PRO A 56 31.12 -24.09 6.55
C PRO A 56 31.10 -24.08 5.02
N ASP A 57 30.14 -24.79 4.39
CA ASP A 57 29.93 -24.83 2.95
C ASP A 57 28.62 -24.15 2.57
N ALA A 58 28.71 -23.12 1.70
CA ALA A 58 27.55 -22.33 1.25
C ALA A 58 26.47 -23.17 0.56
N LYS A 59 26.87 -24.24 -0.19
CA LYS A 59 25.91 -25.13 -0.86
C LYS A 59 25.15 -26.01 0.12
N VAL A 60 25.82 -26.41 1.21
CA VAL A 60 25.17 -27.16 2.29
C VAL A 60 24.18 -26.29 3.01
N ALA A 61 24.60 -25.10 3.46
CA ALA A 61 23.71 -24.14 4.10
C ALA A 61 22.45 -23.86 3.25
N SER A 62 22.65 -23.57 1.97
CA SER A 62 21.54 -23.32 1.01
C SER A 62 20.61 -24.53 0.86
N ARG A 63 21.14 -25.75 0.77
CA ARG A 63 20.33 -26.96 0.62
C ARG A 63 19.50 -27.27 1.86
N GLU A 64 20.10 -27.17 3.02
CA GLU A 64 19.41 -27.37 4.30
C GLU A 64 18.30 -26.33 4.49
N ASN A 65 18.57 -25.06 4.16
CA ASN A 65 17.58 -24.00 4.17
C ASN A 65 16.38 -24.34 3.27
N ALA A 66 16.63 -24.78 2.04
CA ALA A 66 15.56 -25.15 1.11
C ALA A 66 14.72 -26.33 1.63
N VAL A 67 15.34 -27.32 2.29
CA VAL A 67 14.63 -28.47 2.88
C VAL A 67 13.70 -27.99 4.00
N ILE A 68 14.20 -27.16 4.91
CA ILE A 68 13.40 -26.64 6.04
C ILE A 68 12.29 -25.73 5.52
N MET A 69 12.60 -24.80 4.61
CA MET A 69 11.59 -23.90 4.04
C MET A 69 10.46 -24.66 3.33
N ASN A 70 10.77 -25.77 2.66
CA ASN A 70 9.74 -26.62 2.04
C ASN A 70 8.84 -27.31 3.09
N LYS A 71 9.36 -27.67 4.26
CA LYS A 71 8.55 -28.18 5.36
C LYS A 71 7.63 -27.08 5.92
N VAL A 72 8.19 -25.89 6.15
CA VAL A 72 7.42 -24.71 6.60
C VAL A 72 6.27 -24.42 5.63
N LYS A 73 6.54 -24.35 4.31
CA LYS A 73 5.49 -24.13 3.30
C LYS A 73 4.36 -25.15 3.40
N LYS A 74 4.69 -26.43 3.50
CA LYS A 74 3.68 -27.48 3.63
C LYS A 74 2.88 -27.36 4.93
N ALA A 75 3.55 -27.08 6.03
CA ALA A 75 2.90 -26.98 7.33
C ALA A 75 1.92 -25.79 7.38
N VAL A 76 2.30 -24.62 6.89
CA VAL A 76 1.43 -23.45 6.88
C VAL A 76 0.23 -23.63 5.95
N ILE A 77 0.37 -24.29 4.81
CA ILE A 77 -0.73 -24.62 3.91
C ILE A 77 -1.73 -25.56 4.61
N LEU A 78 -1.25 -26.62 5.26
CA LEU A 78 -2.09 -27.54 6.03
C LEU A 78 -2.81 -26.86 7.21
N ALA A 79 -2.18 -25.82 7.78
CA ALA A 79 -2.78 -25.04 8.86
C ALA A 79 -3.84 -24.02 8.37
N GLY A 80 -3.89 -23.72 7.06
CA GLY A 80 -4.89 -22.87 6.42
C GLY A 80 -4.37 -21.61 5.72
N ALA A 81 -3.04 -21.50 5.51
CA ALA A 81 -2.48 -20.46 4.65
C ALA A 81 -2.87 -20.69 3.18
N ILE A 82 -2.98 -19.61 2.41
CA ILE A 82 -3.36 -19.66 1.00
C ILE A 82 -2.11 -19.91 0.17
N GLU A 83 -2.00 -21.08 -0.43
CA GLU A 83 -0.83 -21.51 -1.21
C GLU A 83 -0.47 -20.50 -2.32
N SER A 84 -1.45 -20.00 -3.06
CA SER A 84 -1.24 -19.01 -4.15
C SER A 84 -0.77 -17.64 -3.68
N LYS A 85 -0.78 -17.37 -2.37
CA LYS A 85 -0.33 -16.13 -1.74
C LYS A 85 0.97 -16.32 -0.92
N LEU A 86 1.60 -17.48 -1.03
CA LEU A 86 2.92 -17.73 -0.45
C LEU A 86 3.98 -17.21 -1.41
N GLU A 87 4.75 -16.23 -0.98
CA GLU A 87 5.78 -15.58 -1.78
C GLU A 87 7.13 -15.63 -1.03
N THR A 88 8.22 -15.96 -1.72
CA THR A 88 9.55 -15.73 -1.17
C THR A 88 9.82 -14.22 -1.19
N ASP A 89 9.94 -13.63 0.00
CA ASP A 89 10.20 -12.21 0.18
C ASP A 89 11.69 -11.90 -0.06
N SER A 90 12.58 -12.69 0.55
CA SER A 90 14.01 -12.54 0.39
C SER A 90 14.74 -13.89 0.51
N TYR A 91 15.87 -14.00 -0.19
CA TYR A 91 16.80 -15.10 -0.08
C TYR A 91 18.23 -14.60 -0.21
N SER A 92 19.09 -14.98 0.72
CA SER A 92 20.52 -14.65 0.67
C SER A 92 21.38 -15.76 1.22
N VAL A 93 22.62 -15.84 0.73
CA VAL A 93 23.68 -16.68 1.31
C VAL A 93 24.90 -15.78 1.49
N SER A 94 25.34 -15.62 2.71
CA SER A 94 26.40 -14.66 3.10
C SER A 94 27.45 -15.35 3.97
N PRO A 95 28.73 -14.98 3.84
CA PRO A 95 29.77 -15.43 4.77
C PRO A 95 29.65 -14.71 6.12
N GLU A 96 29.61 -15.48 7.18
CA GLU A 96 29.69 -15.01 8.56
C GLU A 96 31.14 -14.96 9.03
N TYR A 97 31.48 -13.95 9.83
CA TYR A 97 32.80 -13.73 10.36
C TYR A 97 32.75 -13.50 11.88
N THR A 98 33.78 -13.93 12.55
CA THR A 98 34.05 -13.62 13.95
C THR A 98 35.37 -12.87 14.10
N TYR A 99 35.66 -12.41 15.31
CA TYR A 99 36.95 -11.76 15.61
C TYR A 99 37.74 -12.59 16.61
N ASP A 100 39.02 -12.80 16.32
CA ASP A 100 39.93 -13.46 17.22
C ASP A 100 40.32 -12.57 18.42
N LYS A 101 41.13 -13.10 19.34
CA LYS A 101 41.60 -12.40 20.56
C LYS A 101 42.41 -11.14 20.23
N ASN A 102 42.92 -11.01 19.01
CA ASN A 102 43.70 -9.87 18.54
C ASN A 102 42.87 -8.87 17.72
N GLY A 103 41.55 -9.07 17.64
CA GLY A 103 40.63 -8.22 16.86
C GLY A 103 40.70 -8.48 15.33
N LYS A 104 41.32 -9.56 14.88
CA LYS A 104 41.39 -9.92 13.47
C LYS A 104 40.10 -10.65 13.05
N ARG A 105 39.54 -10.24 11.90
CA ARG A 105 38.37 -10.88 11.30
C ARG A 105 38.72 -12.28 10.79
N VAL A 106 37.99 -13.28 11.23
CA VAL A 106 38.16 -14.68 10.85
C VAL A 106 36.84 -15.22 10.29
N PHE A 107 36.90 -15.91 9.17
CA PHE A 107 35.74 -16.61 8.62
C PHE A 107 35.24 -17.64 9.61
N LYS A 108 33.92 -17.69 9.83
CA LYS A 108 33.25 -18.64 10.71
C LYS A 108 32.53 -19.70 9.89
N GLU A 109 31.52 -19.28 9.14
CA GLU A 109 30.64 -20.15 8.36
C GLU A 109 29.87 -19.35 7.32
N TYR A 110 29.06 -19.98 6.51
CA TYR A 110 28.06 -19.34 5.66
C TYR A 110 26.69 -19.42 6.35
N GLU A 111 25.94 -18.32 6.26
CA GLU A 111 24.55 -18.23 6.64
C GLU A 111 23.69 -18.18 5.37
N ALA A 112 22.67 -19.05 5.31
CA ALA A 112 21.62 -18.96 4.30
C ALA A 112 20.32 -18.53 4.97
N THR A 113 19.79 -17.39 4.56
CA THR A 113 18.54 -16.79 5.07
C THR A 113 17.48 -16.83 3.98
N ASN A 114 16.27 -17.25 4.33
CA ASN A 114 15.13 -17.33 3.42
C ASN A 114 13.88 -16.86 4.15
N SER A 115 13.26 -15.81 3.66
CA SER A 115 12.04 -15.25 4.23
C SER A 115 10.85 -15.53 3.34
N LEU A 116 9.81 -16.12 3.92
CA LEU A 116 8.56 -16.47 3.27
C LEU A 116 7.46 -15.53 3.78
N LYS A 117 6.83 -14.80 2.88
CA LYS A 117 5.62 -14.03 3.14
C LYS A 117 4.42 -14.96 3.11
N ILE A 118 3.62 -14.93 4.16
CA ILE A 118 2.44 -15.80 4.35
C ILE A 118 1.21 -14.91 4.52
N VAL A 119 0.17 -15.18 3.75
CA VAL A 119 -1.11 -14.48 3.84
C VAL A 119 -2.20 -15.43 4.29
N VAL A 120 -3.00 -14.99 5.25
CA VAL A 120 -4.13 -15.73 5.81
C VAL A 120 -5.37 -14.87 5.75
N ASP A 121 -6.42 -15.30 5.04
CA ASP A 121 -7.68 -14.54 4.88
C ASP A 121 -8.66 -14.72 6.06
N ASN A 122 -8.20 -15.31 7.15
CA ASN A 122 -8.97 -15.44 8.39
C ASN A 122 -8.08 -15.20 9.59
N VAL A 123 -8.19 -14.02 10.18
CA VAL A 123 -7.38 -13.63 11.35
C VAL A 123 -7.53 -14.57 12.55
N LYS A 124 -8.63 -15.33 12.65
CA LYS A 124 -8.84 -16.25 13.77
C LYS A 124 -7.92 -17.46 13.76
N ILE A 125 -7.39 -17.84 12.58
CA ILE A 125 -6.47 -18.98 12.45
C ILE A 125 -5.00 -18.57 12.35
N VAL A 126 -4.68 -17.28 12.41
CA VAL A 126 -3.30 -16.78 12.28
C VAL A 126 -2.36 -17.44 13.29
N GLY A 127 -2.76 -17.51 14.57
CA GLY A 127 -1.96 -18.17 15.60
C GLY A 127 -1.63 -19.61 15.23
N LYS A 128 -2.64 -20.40 14.81
CA LYS A 128 -2.43 -21.79 14.37
C LYS A 128 -1.45 -21.90 13.20
N VAL A 129 -1.52 -20.97 12.24
CA VAL A 129 -0.61 -20.98 11.08
C VAL A 129 0.80 -20.59 11.48
N MET A 130 0.97 -19.63 12.42
CA MET A 130 2.27 -19.26 12.97
C MET A 130 2.91 -20.41 13.75
N ASP A 131 2.14 -21.08 14.61
CA ASP A 131 2.61 -22.23 15.37
C ASP A 131 3.09 -23.35 14.42
N ALA A 132 2.33 -23.65 13.37
CA ALA A 132 2.70 -24.62 12.36
C ALA A 132 4.00 -24.25 11.60
N ALA A 133 4.27 -22.95 11.40
CA ALA A 133 5.52 -22.51 10.80
C ALA A 133 6.74 -22.74 11.72
N VAL A 134 6.54 -22.58 13.03
CA VAL A 134 7.62 -22.73 14.04
C VAL A 134 7.91 -24.22 14.32
N GLU A 135 6.90 -25.08 14.28
CA GLU A 135 7.03 -26.52 14.57
C GLU A 135 7.55 -27.35 13.39
N ALA A 136 7.66 -26.77 12.19
CA ALA A 136 8.05 -27.48 10.96
C ALA A 136 9.56 -27.77 10.90
#